data_003b8f8e57d5a4ed4ee4f85121e86cdf
#
_entry.id   003b8f8e57d5a4ed4ee4f85121e86cdf
#
_cell.length_a   1.000
_cell.length_b   1.000
_cell.length_c   1.000
_cell.angle_alpha   90.00
_cell.angle_beta   90.00
_cell.angle_gamma   90.00
#
_symmetry.space_group_name_H-M   'P 1'
#
loop_
_entity.id
_entity.type
_entity.pdbx_description
1 polymer ?
#
loop_
_entity_poly.entity_id
_entity_poly.type
_entity_poly.pdbx_seq_one_letter_code
_entity_poly.pdbx_strand_id
1 'polypeptide(L)'
;ERVLPGADRMYPDTDSAPIPLDDNYLNNLNKNLPTDVIDNYKILKEWGVNEEVYTYIFSKNLFPIITKIVDKIGVNPKYVCAFFGHEVKFAVGHYQGPEQFNFERIFKLFKYLKSKGITFELAEKMLPELIMHPQMDFESILTSMNFKKYSKKEILSKLPLLNEKFSEGKEIISNIKRKNWVMGKLRNIAIGNIELTDLSKEV
;
A
#
# COMPACT_ATOMS: atom_id res chain seq x y z
N GLU A 1 -31.66 -35.32 33.90
CA GLU A 1 -31.87 -34.71 32.56
C GLU A 1 -32.37 -33.28 32.72
N ARG A 2 -31.67 -32.32 32.16
CA ARG A 2 -32.04 -30.90 32.29
C ARG A 2 -33.04 -30.55 31.18
N VAL A 3 -34.30 -30.40 31.56
CA VAL A 3 -35.44 -30.35 30.63
C VAL A 3 -35.69 -28.96 30.01
N LEU A 4 -35.15 -27.85 30.55
CA LEU A 4 -35.44 -26.53 30.04
C LEU A 4 -34.16 -25.65 29.96
N PRO A 5 -33.84 -25.07 28.79
CA PRO A 5 -32.94 -23.93 28.70
C PRO A 5 -33.72 -22.66 29.07
N GLY A 6 -33.27 -21.91 30.04
CA GLY A 6 -33.93 -20.67 30.43
C GLY A 6 -33.14 -19.89 31.48
N ALA A 7 -33.55 -18.63 31.70
CA ALA A 7 -32.92 -17.71 32.66
C ALA A 7 -32.83 -18.32 34.07
N ASP A 8 -33.79 -19.18 34.46
CA ASP A 8 -33.80 -19.82 35.78
C ASP A 8 -32.72 -20.92 35.96
N ARG A 9 -31.93 -21.19 34.91
CA ARG A 9 -30.80 -22.14 34.95
C ARG A 9 -29.43 -21.48 34.89
N MET A 10 -29.40 -20.21 34.65
CA MET A 10 -28.17 -19.42 34.81
C MET A 10 -28.01 -19.15 36.31
N TYR A 11 -27.24 -20.02 36.94
CA TYR A 11 -26.74 -19.66 38.27
C TYR A 11 -25.89 -18.41 38.06
N PRO A 12 -26.13 -17.34 38.86
CA PRO A 12 -25.16 -16.26 38.92
C PRO A 12 -23.81 -16.90 39.23
N ASP A 13 -22.79 -16.53 38.50
CA ASP A 13 -21.42 -16.98 38.74
C ASP A 13 -21.00 -16.39 40.08
N THR A 14 -21.25 -17.17 41.16
CA THR A 14 -20.99 -16.76 42.51
C THR A 14 -19.49 -16.80 42.86
N ASP A 15 -18.69 -17.38 41.96
CA ASP A 15 -17.26 -17.55 42.15
C ASP A 15 -16.45 -16.41 41.54
N SER A 16 -17.07 -15.60 40.70
CA SER A 16 -16.45 -14.43 40.10
C SER A 16 -16.77 -13.16 40.86
N ALA A 17 -15.75 -12.47 41.28
CA ALA A 17 -15.92 -11.15 41.88
C ALA A 17 -16.54 -10.15 40.90
N PRO A 18 -17.48 -9.29 41.30
CA PRO A 18 -18.03 -8.26 40.45
C PRO A 18 -16.92 -7.38 39.92
N ILE A 19 -16.88 -7.18 38.56
CA ILE A 19 -15.96 -6.23 37.95
C ILE A 19 -16.60 -4.85 38.05
N PRO A 20 -16.00 -3.89 38.86
CA PRO A 20 -16.56 -2.56 38.97
C PRO A 20 -16.39 -1.80 37.63
N LEU A 21 -17.48 -1.35 37.06
CA LEU A 21 -17.50 -0.42 35.92
C LEU A 21 -17.63 1.00 36.47
N ASP A 22 -16.54 1.53 37.01
CA ASP A 22 -16.52 2.91 37.48
C ASP A 22 -16.40 3.92 36.33
N ASP A 23 -16.74 5.18 36.59
CA ASP A 23 -16.71 6.26 35.59
C ASP A 23 -15.30 6.50 35.05
N ASN A 24 -14.25 6.27 35.81
CA ASN A 24 -12.87 6.41 35.35
C ASN A 24 -12.52 5.34 34.34
N TYR A 25 -12.95 4.11 34.59
CA TYR A 25 -12.76 3.00 33.65
C TYR A 25 -13.53 3.26 32.35
N LEU A 26 -14.80 3.66 32.43
CA LEU A 26 -15.63 3.99 31.26
C LEU A 26 -15.06 5.18 30.47
N ASN A 27 -14.60 6.23 31.15
CA ASN A 27 -13.98 7.38 30.50
C ASN A 27 -12.67 7.01 29.78
N ASN A 28 -11.87 6.12 30.37
CA ASN A 28 -10.65 5.63 29.73
C ASN A 28 -10.95 4.77 28.50
N LEU A 29 -11.96 3.92 28.55
CA LEU A 29 -12.42 3.17 27.38
C LEU A 29 -12.90 4.11 26.28
N ASN A 30 -13.74 5.08 26.60
CA ASN A 30 -14.29 6.03 25.63
C ASN A 30 -13.20 6.86 24.94
N LYS A 31 -12.13 7.24 25.64
CA LYS A 31 -10.99 7.97 25.07
C LYS A 31 -10.18 7.12 24.09
N ASN A 32 -10.21 5.81 24.24
CA ASN A 32 -9.41 4.86 23.46
C ASN A 32 -10.26 4.06 22.46
N LEU A 33 -11.54 4.39 22.30
CA LEU A 33 -12.37 3.74 21.31
C LEU A 33 -11.80 4.00 19.91
N PRO A 34 -11.65 2.95 19.08
CA PRO A 34 -11.28 3.13 17.68
C PRO A 34 -12.39 3.89 16.95
N THR A 35 -12.01 4.60 15.89
CA THR A 35 -12.97 5.27 15.01
C THR A 35 -13.96 4.24 14.44
N ASP A 36 -15.24 4.60 14.36
CA ASP A 36 -16.28 3.74 13.82
C ASP A 36 -15.95 3.35 12.36
N VAL A 37 -16.20 2.11 12.02
CA VAL A 37 -16.01 1.59 10.66
C VAL A 37 -16.85 2.38 9.65
N ILE A 38 -18.05 2.84 10.05
CA ILE A 38 -18.93 3.65 9.20
C ILE A 38 -18.27 5.00 8.86
N ASP A 39 -17.58 5.63 9.81
CA ASP A 39 -16.90 6.89 9.55
C ASP A 39 -15.65 6.68 8.68
N ASN A 40 -14.92 5.61 8.91
CA ASN A 40 -13.81 5.22 8.03
C ASN A 40 -14.29 4.93 6.60
N TYR A 41 -15.46 4.29 6.44
CA TYR A 41 -16.09 4.05 5.13
C TYR A 41 -16.41 5.37 4.41
N LYS A 42 -17.00 6.35 5.13
CA LYS A 42 -17.28 7.68 4.56
C LYS A 42 -16.01 8.36 4.07
N ILE A 43 -14.93 8.32 4.84
CA ILE A 43 -13.63 8.89 4.47
C ILE A 43 -13.07 8.23 3.20
N LEU A 44 -13.09 6.90 3.10
CA LEU A 44 -12.64 6.21 1.87
C LEU A 44 -13.46 6.62 0.65
N LYS A 45 -14.76 6.82 0.82
CA LYS A 45 -15.67 7.27 -0.23
C LYS A 45 -15.39 8.73 -0.64
N GLU A 46 -15.16 9.63 0.32
CA GLU A 46 -14.73 11.00 0.07
C GLU A 46 -13.41 11.08 -0.68
N TRP A 47 -12.47 10.21 -0.34
CA TRP A 47 -11.21 10.05 -1.08
C TRP A 47 -11.41 9.49 -2.49
N GLY A 48 -12.62 9.00 -2.81
CA GLY A 48 -12.97 8.39 -4.09
C GLY A 48 -12.18 7.09 -4.34
N VAL A 49 -11.92 6.33 -3.30
CA VAL A 49 -11.29 5.01 -3.37
C VAL A 49 -12.29 4.00 -3.95
N ASN A 50 -11.81 3.05 -4.73
CA ASN A 50 -12.64 1.97 -5.28
C ASN A 50 -13.09 1.02 -4.16
N GLU A 51 -14.38 0.67 -4.12
CA GLU A 51 -14.98 -0.16 -3.07
C GLU A 51 -14.42 -1.59 -3.03
N GLU A 52 -13.85 -2.08 -4.12
CA GLU A 52 -13.26 -3.44 -4.19
C GLU A 52 -12.14 -3.69 -3.17
N VAL A 53 -11.44 -2.63 -2.72
CA VAL A 53 -10.36 -2.74 -1.74
C VAL A 53 -10.82 -2.63 -0.29
N TYR A 54 -12.06 -2.17 -0.03
CA TYR A 54 -12.54 -1.87 1.31
C TYR A 54 -12.55 -3.10 2.23
N THR A 55 -13.03 -4.24 1.71
CA THR A 55 -13.08 -5.48 2.49
C THR A 55 -11.70 -5.87 3.02
N TYR A 56 -10.67 -5.74 2.19
CA TYR A 56 -9.30 -6.04 2.63
C TYR A 56 -8.77 -5.02 3.64
N ILE A 57 -9.01 -3.73 3.40
CA ILE A 57 -8.57 -2.65 4.30
C ILE A 57 -9.18 -2.83 5.70
N PHE A 58 -10.48 -3.11 5.78
CA PHE A 58 -11.16 -3.27 7.06
C PHE A 58 -10.83 -4.62 7.73
N SER A 59 -10.82 -5.73 6.99
CA SER A 59 -10.53 -7.06 7.55
C SER A 59 -9.11 -7.18 8.14
N LYS A 60 -8.17 -6.41 7.63
CA LYS A 60 -6.78 -6.35 8.12
C LYS A 60 -6.49 -5.14 9.01
N ASN A 61 -7.52 -4.34 9.33
CA ASN A 61 -7.39 -3.10 10.11
C ASN A 61 -6.29 -2.17 9.57
N LEU A 62 -6.27 -1.96 8.25
CA LEU A 62 -5.21 -1.18 7.58
C LEU A 62 -5.51 0.33 7.55
N PHE A 63 -6.75 0.74 7.86
CA PHE A 63 -7.15 2.13 7.80
C PHE A 63 -6.25 3.06 8.64
N PRO A 64 -5.85 2.72 9.90
CA PRO A 64 -4.97 3.59 10.68
C PRO A 64 -3.59 3.81 10.07
N ILE A 65 -3.02 2.80 9.41
CA ILE A 65 -1.73 2.96 8.75
C ILE A 65 -1.84 3.71 7.42
N ILE A 66 -2.94 3.54 6.70
CA ILE A 66 -3.23 4.29 5.47
C ILE A 66 -3.35 5.79 5.79
N THR A 67 -4.15 6.17 6.78
CA THR A 67 -4.28 7.57 7.22
C THR A 67 -2.95 8.14 7.69
N LYS A 68 -2.17 7.36 8.44
CA LYS A 68 -0.82 7.75 8.86
C LYS A 68 0.12 8.05 7.68
N ILE A 69 0.05 7.26 6.58
CA ILE A 69 0.82 7.50 5.35
C ILE A 69 0.33 8.77 4.65
N VAL A 70 -0.97 8.92 4.48
CA VAL A 70 -1.58 10.08 3.84
C VAL A 70 -1.21 11.37 4.58
N ASP A 71 -1.42 11.41 5.89
CA ASP A 71 -1.26 12.62 6.69
C ASP A 71 0.23 13.00 6.90
N LYS A 72 1.08 12.03 7.20
CA LYS A 72 2.49 12.31 7.55
C LYS A 72 3.42 12.34 6.34
N ILE A 73 3.10 11.60 5.30
CA ILE A 73 3.95 11.54 4.11
C ILE A 73 3.37 12.39 2.96
N GLY A 74 2.04 12.59 2.93
CA GLY A 74 1.37 13.38 1.89
C GLY A 74 1.20 12.60 0.58
N VAL A 75 1.04 11.28 0.65
CA VAL A 75 0.79 10.45 -0.53
C VAL A 75 -0.69 10.50 -0.88
N ASN A 76 -1.01 10.43 -2.18
CA ASN A 76 -2.40 10.42 -2.63
C ASN A 76 -3.17 9.25 -2.01
N PRO A 77 -4.32 9.49 -1.33
CA PRO A 77 -5.09 8.45 -0.66
C PRO A 77 -5.53 7.31 -1.58
N LYS A 78 -5.98 7.62 -2.81
CA LYS A 78 -6.37 6.60 -3.79
C LYS A 78 -5.21 5.65 -4.11
N TYR A 79 -4.02 6.22 -4.30
CA TYR A 79 -2.83 5.43 -4.59
C TYR A 79 -2.49 4.51 -3.42
N VAL A 80 -2.47 5.03 -2.19
CA VAL A 80 -2.15 4.23 -0.99
C VAL A 80 -3.16 3.10 -0.80
N CYS A 81 -4.47 3.39 -0.91
CA CYS A 81 -5.51 2.37 -0.77
C CYS A 81 -5.43 1.29 -1.86
N ALA A 82 -5.20 1.68 -3.12
CA ALA A 82 -4.99 0.74 -4.23
C ALA A 82 -3.74 -0.11 -3.99
N PHE A 83 -2.63 0.50 -3.56
CA PHE A 83 -1.39 -0.21 -3.24
C PHE A 83 -1.60 -1.27 -2.15
N PHE A 84 -2.31 -0.94 -1.06
CA PHE A 84 -2.63 -1.93 -0.03
C PHE A 84 -3.61 -3.00 -0.53
N GLY A 85 -4.66 -2.60 -1.27
CA GLY A 85 -5.72 -3.49 -1.72
C GLY A 85 -5.32 -4.45 -2.82
N HIS A 86 -4.34 -4.11 -3.64
CA HIS A 86 -3.86 -4.93 -4.76
C HIS A 86 -2.45 -5.45 -4.50
N GLU A 87 -1.45 -4.57 -4.47
CA GLU A 87 -0.04 -4.97 -4.46
C GLU A 87 0.36 -5.64 -3.15
N VAL A 88 0.06 -5.03 -2.01
CA VAL A 88 0.39 -5.59 -0.69
C VAL A 88 -0.42 -6.86 -0.43
N LYS A 89 -1.72 -6.86 -0.77
CA LYS A 89 -2.59 -8.03 -0.66
C LYS A 89 -2.03 -9.21 -1.47
N PHE A 90 -1.68 -8.97 -2.73
CA PHE A 90 -1.08 -9.99 -3.59
C PHE A 90 0.24 -10.49 -3.00
N ALA A 91 1.14 -9.57 -2.64
CA ALA A 91 2.46 -9.90 -2.17
C ALA A 91 2.43 -10.72 -0.86
N VAL A 92 1.62 -10.31 0.12
CA VAL A 92 1.45 -11.04 1.39
C VAL A 92 0.81 -12.42 1.19
N GLY A 93 -0.04 -12.58 0.17
CA GLY A 93 -0.64 -13.87 -0.16
C GLY A 93 0.27 -14.80 -0.98
N HIS A 94 1.23 -14.25 -1.71
CA HIS A 94 2.08 -14.99 -2.65
C HIS A 94 3.47 -15.32 -2.08
N TYR A 95 4.08 -14.37 -1.38
CA TYR A 95 5.41 -14.56 -0.81
C TYR A 95 5.32 -15.03 0.65
N GLN A 96 6.08 -16.05 0.99
CA GLN A 96 6.13 -16.58 2.35
C GLN A 96 7.37 -16.03 3.06
N GLY A 97 7.14 -15.19 4.05
CA GLY A 97 8.17 -14.72 4.97
C GLY A 97 8.32 -15.63 6.18
N PRO A 98 9.43 -15.50 6.93
CA PRO A 98 9.68 -16.28 8.15
C PRO A 98 8.72 -15.93 9.30
N GLU A 99 8.05 -14.79 9.22
CA GLU A 99 7.13 -14.27 10.25
C GLU A 99 5.94 -13.54 9.60
N GLN A 100 4.91 -13.29 10.41
CA GLN A 100 3.75 -12.51 9.94
C GLN A 100 4.19 -11.10 9.52
N PHE A 101 3.76 -10.66 8.33
CA PHE A 101 4.16 -9.38 7.78
C PHE A 101 3.67 -8.19 8.63
N ASN A 102 4.59 -7.33 9.02
CA ASN A 102 4.30 -6.12 9.76
C ASN A 102 4.04 -4.94 8.80
N PHE A 103 2.78 -4.52 8.69
CA PHE A 103 2.36 -3.43 7.79
C PHE A 103 3.01 -2.07 8.14
N GLU A 104 3.49 -1.85 9.38
CA GLU A 104 4.25 -0.64 9.72
C GLU A 104 5.53 -0.48 8.88
N ARG A 105 6.07 -1.56 8.32
CA ARG A 105 7.19 -1.49 7.39
C ARG A 105 6.84 -0.73 6.11
N ILE A 106 5.58 -0.78 5.68
CA ILE A 106 5.11 -0.01 4.50
C ILE A 106 5.22 1.49 4.79
N PHE A 107 4.79 1.94 5.97
CA PHE A 107 4.95 3.34 6.36
C PHE A 107 6.42 3.76 6.36
N LYS A 108 7.30 2.93 6.93
CA LYS A 108 8.75 3.19 6.95
C LYS A 108 9.33 3.21 5.53
N LEU A 109 8.87 2.32 4.64
CA LEU A 109 9.27 2.28 3.24
C LEU A 109 8.89 3.57 2.52
N PHE A 110 7.63 4.02 2.61
CA PHE A 110 7.18 5.26 1.97
C PHE A 110 7.96 6.47 2.49
N LYS A 111 8.21 6.53 3.81
CA LYS A 111 9.05 7.58 4.42
C LYS A 111 10.47 7.56 3.86
N TYR A 112 11.07 6.38 3.72
CA TYR A 112 12.40 6.19 3.15
C TYR A 112 12.45 6.65 1.69
N LEU A 113 11.53 6.18 0.83
CA LEU A 113 11.46 6.56 -0.58
C LEU A 113 11.35 8.08 -0.74
N LYS A 114 10.46 8.73 0.04
CA LYS A 114 10.34 10.18 0.05
C LYS A 114 11.65 10.88 0.43
N SER A 115 12.34 10.40 1.46
CA SER A 115 13.60 10.99 1.92
C SER A 115 14.74 10.89 0.91
N LYS A 116 14.73 9.83 0.08
CA LYS A 116 15.71 9.61 -0.99
C LYS A 116 15.29 10.22 -2.34
N GLY A 117 14.12 10.87 -2.41
CA GLY A 117 13.57 11.40 -3.66
C GLY A 117 13.35 10.30 -4.71
N ILE A 118 12.87 9.14 -4.27
CA ILE A 118 12.52 7.99 -5.11
C ILE A 118 11.00 7.96 -5.23
N THR A 119 10.46 7.72 -6.43
CA THR A 119 9.01 7.68 -6.62
C THR A 119 8.39 6.44 -5.97
N PHE A 120 7.15 6.58 -5.51
CA PHE A 120 6.48 5.54 -4.71
C PHE A 120 6.16 4.26 -5.50
N GLU A 121 6.12 4.32 -6.84
CA GLU A 121 5.90 3.14 -7.67
C GLU A 121 6.99 2.06 -7.49
N LEU A 122 8.18 2.44 -7.00
CA LEU A 122 9.22 1.46 -6.69
C LEU A 122 8.85 0.55 -5.51
N ALA A 123 7.95 1.00 -4.62
CA ALA A 123 7.51 0.23 -3.47
C ALA A 123 6.94 -1.14 -3.87
N GLU A 124 6.18 -1.22 -4.98
CA GLU A 124 5.66 -2.47 -5.52
C GLU A 124 6.76 -3.51 -5.74
N LYS A 125 7.85 -3.08 -6.39
CA LYS A 125 8.98 -3.97 -6.69
C LYS A 125 9.78 -4.37 -5.46
N MET A 126 9.70 -3.60 -4.38
CA MET A 126 10.39 -3.89 -3.11
C MET A 126 9.61 -4.87 -2.22
N LEU A 127 8.30 -5.09 -2.45
CA LEU A 127 7.44 -5.92 -1.61
C LEU A 127 7.96 -7.36 -1.42
N PRO A 128 8.40 -8.08 -2.47
CA PRO A 128 8.89 -9.45 -2.32
C PRO A 128 10.04 -9.54 -1.30
N GLU A 129 11.04 -8.71 -1.46
CA GLU A 129 12.20 -8.68 -0.56
C GLU A 129 11.81 -8.24 0.86
N LEU A 130 10.89 -7.28 0.98
CA LEU A 130 10.37 -6.84 2.27
C LEU A 130 9.69 -7.95 3.06
N ILE A 131 9.00 -8.86 2.38
CA ILE A 131 8.26 -9.96 3.00
C ILE A 131 9.19 -11.12 3.30
N MET A 132 10.03 -11.52 2.34
CA MET A 132 10.95 -12.64 2.49
C MET A 132 12.09 -12.34 3.47
N HIS A 133 12.52 -11.09 3.55
CA HIS A 133 13.63 -10.64 4.39
C HIS A 133 13.23 -9.50 5.32
N PRO A 134 12.41 -9.77 6.38
CA PRO A 134 11.85 -8.73 7.24
C PRO A 134 12.89 -7.92 8.01
N GLN A 135 14.10 -8.40 8.16
CA GLN A 135 15.18 -7.69 8.86
C GLN A 135 16.11 -6.91 7.91
N MET A 136 15.97 -7.11 6.59
CA MET A 136 16.81 -6.40 5.61
C MET A 136 16.45 -4.91 5.58
N ASP A 137 17.44 -4.03 5.58
CA ASP A 137 17.25 -2.59 5.42
C ASP A 137 16.91 -2.21 3.96
N PHE A 138 16.29 -1.05 3.77
CA PHE A 138 15.80 -0.64 2.45
C PHE A 138 16.91 -0.37 1.43
N GLU A 139 18.11 0.02 1.88
CA GLU A 139 19.25 0.28 1.01
C GLU A 139 19.81 -1.04 0.45
N SER A 140 19.89 -2.07 1.29
CA SER A 140 20.24 -3.43 0.87
C SER A 140 19.22 -4.01 -0.11
N ILE A 141 17.92 -3.76 0.11
CA ILE A 141 16.86 -4.15 -0.85
C ILE A 141 17.06 -3.47 -2.20
N LEU A 142 17.34 -2.16 -2.22
CA LEU A 142 17.62 -1.44 -3.48
C LEU A 142 18.84 -2.00 -4.20
N THR A 143 19.87 -2.39 -3.45
CA THR A 143 21.09 -3.00 -4.00
C THR A 143 20.82 -4.37 -4.57
N SER A 144 20.08 -5.25 -3.87
CA SER A 144 19.71 -6.59 -4.37
C SER A 144 18.88 -6.53 -5.65
N MET A 145 18.03 -5.51 -5.78
CA MET A 145 17.24 -5.26 -6.99
C MET A 145 18.02 -4.58 -8.13
N ASN A 146 19.31 -4.28 -7.93
CA ASN A 146 20.13 -3.51 -8.87
C ASN A 146 19.50 -2.16 -9.25
N PHE A 147 18.81 -1.50 -8.32
CA PHE A 147 18.21 -0.20 -8.57
C PHE A 147 19.28 0.84 -8.87
N LYS A 148 19.10 1.59 -9.97
CA LYS A 148 20.01 2.68 -10.37
C LYS A 148 19.22 3.98 -10.43
N LYS A 149 19.78 5.02 -9.83
CA LYS A 149 19.20 6.35 -9.90
C LYS A 149 19.62 7.02 -11.21
N TYR A 150 18.61 7.42 -12.01
CA TYR A 150 18.77 8.18 -13.23
C TYR A 150 18.10 9.54 -13.09
N SER A 151 18.69 10.57 -13.69
CA SER A 151 18.03 11.86 -13.82
C SER A 151 16.92 11.81 -14.90
N LYS A 152 15.96 12.72 -14.80
CA LYS A 152 14.92 12.89 -15.84
C LYS A 152 15.56 13.08 -17.22
N LYS A 153 16.64 13.87 -17.32
CA LYS A 153 17.35 14.12 -18.58
C LYS A 153 17.92 12.84 -19.19
N GLU A 154 18.54 11.98 -18.39
CA GLU A 154 19.10 10.70 -18.86
C GLU A 154 18.02 9.74 -19.35
N ILE A 155 16.84 9.72 -18.71
CA ILE A 155 15.73 8.90 -19.18
C ILE A 155 15.17 9.44 -20.48
N LEU A 156 14.93 10.76 -20.57
CA LEU A 156 14.37 11.39 -21.76
C LEU A 156 15.35 11.39 -22.94
N SER A 157 16.67 11.41 -22.72
CA SER A 157 17.67 11.32 -23.80
C SER A 157 17.59 10.02 -24.62
N LYS A 158 16.92 8.99 -24.10
CA LYS A 158 16.67 7.73 -24.82
C LYS A 158 15.47 7.78 -25.77
N LEU A 159 14.63 8.82 -25.68
CA LEU A 159 13.40 8.93 -26.49
C LEU A 159 13.67 8.98 -28.01
N PRO A 160 14.63 9.79 -28.53
CA PRO A 160 14.88 9.86 -29.96
C PRO A 160 15.20 8.47 -30.54
N LEU A 161 16.16 7.76 -29.92
CA LEU A 161 16.55 6.41 -30.36
C LEU A 161 15.40 5.40 -30.31
N LEU A 162 14.55 5.47 -29.29
CA LEU A 162 13.39 4.56 -29.17
C LEU A 162 12.33 4.88 -30.22
N ASN A 163 12.11 6.16 -30.53
CA ASN A 163 11.18 6.56 -31.57
C ASN A 163 11.66 6.10 -32.97
N GLU A 164 12.93 6.24 -33.25
CA GLU A 164 13.55 5.74 -34.47
C GLU A 164 13.38 4.21 -34.64
N LYS A 165 13.75 3.46 -33.58
CA LYS A 165 13.58 1.99 -33.56
C LYS A 165 12.12 1.54 -33.69
N PHE A 166 11.17 2.32 -33.18
CA PHE A 166 9.75 1.98 -33.35
C PHE A 166 9.29 2.17 -34.79
N SER A 167 9.84 3.16 -35.49
CA SER A 167 9.47 3.50 -36.88
C SER A 167 10.09 2.57 -37.92
N GLU A 168 11.17 1.88 -37.58
CA GLU A 168 11.83 0.95 -38.48
C GLU A 168 10.89 -0.18 -38.91
N GLY A 169 10.69 -0.33 -40.23
CA GLY A 169 9.91 -1.42 -40.83
C GLY A 169 8.39 -1.33 -40.70
N LYS A 170 7.81 -0.16 -40.40
CA LYS A 170 6.37 0.03 -40.28
C LYS A 170 5.84 1.08 -41.27
N GLU A 171 4.87 0.68 -42.09
CA GLU A 171 4.20 1.59 -43.05
C GLU A 171 3.15 2.49 -42.37
N ILE A 172 2.48 2.03 -41.29
CA ILE A 172 1.46 2.78 -40.60
C ILE A 172 1.81 2.82 -39.10
N ILE A 173 2.07 4.03 -38.60
CA ILE A 173 2.43 4.28 -37.21
C ILE A 173 1.23 4.88 -36.45
N SER A 174 0.65 4.10 -35.55
CA SER A 174 -0.32 4.62 -34.55
C SER A 174 0.41 5.29 -33.41
N ASN A 175 0.10 6.57 -33.12
CA ASN A 175 0.67 7.31 -31.99
C ASN A 175 0.46 6.60 -30.64
N ILE A 176 -0.69 5.97 -30.45
CA ILE A 176 -1.00 5.23 -29.21
C ILE A 176 -0.09 4.00 -29.09
N LYS A 177 0.08 3.24 -30.15
CA LYS A 177 0.97 2.05 -30.17
C LYS A 177 2.43 2.45 -29.93
N ARG A 178 2.88 3.54 -30.56
CA ARG A 178 4.23 4.11 -30.35
C ARG A 178 4.42 4.48 -28.88
N LYS A 179 3.51 5.27 -28.33
CA LYS A 179 3.55 5.70 -26.92
C LYS A 179 3.61 4.52 -25.96
N ASN A 180 2.73 3.54 -26.12
CA ASN A 180 2.71 2.36 -25.26
C ASN A 180 4.00 1.54 -25.36
N TRP A 181 4.56 1.38 -26.55
CA TRP A 181 5.81 0.66 -26.74
C TRP A 181 7.00 1.39 -26.10
N VAL A 182 7.12 2.71 -26.32
CA VAL A 182 8.19 3.53 -25.75
C VAL A 182 8.08 3.53 -24.22
N MET A 183 6.87 3.73 -23.66
CA MET A 183 6.62 3.63 -22.22
C MET A 183 7.04 2.27 -21.67
N GLY A 184 6.70 1.17 -22.37
CA GLY A 184 7.11 -0.18 -21.97
C GLY A 184 8.64 -0.34 -21.90
N LYS A 185 9.39 0.24 -22.85
CA LYS A 185 10.85 0.19 -22.88
C LYS A 185 11.50 1.04 -21.77
N LEU A 186 10.90 2.19 -21.45
CA LEU A 186 11.41 3.10 -20.43
C LEU A 186 10.98 2.72 -19.00
N ARG A 187 9.89 1.96 -18.83
CA ARG A 187 9.28 1.67 -17.53
C ARG A 187 10.31 1.18 -16.50
N ASN A 188 11.18 0.26 -16.88
CA ASN A 188 12.12 -0.35 -15.92
C ASN A 188 13.15 0.64 -15.36
N ILE A 189 13.58 1.61 -16.16
CA ILE A 189 14.51 2.66 -15.73
C ILE A 189 13.78 3.89 -15.14
N ALA A 190 12.50 4.03 -15.44
CA ALA A 190 11.68 5.15 -14.98
C ALA A 190 11.14 4.92 -13.57
N ILE A 191 10.71 3.69 -13.24
CA ILE A 191 10.18 3.36 -11.92
C ILE A 191 11.22 3.69 -10.83
N GLY A 192 10.80 4.50 -9.86
CA GLY A 192 11.65 5.01 -8.78
C GLY A 192 12.41 6.29 -9.13
N ASN A 193 12.51 6.67 -10.42
CA ASN A 193 13.28 7.82 -10.87
C ASN A 193 12.41 8.99 -11.35
N ILE A 194 11.28 8.70 -11.98
CA ILE A 194 10.31 9.69 -12.46
C ILE A 194 8.91 9.10 -12.33
N GLU A 195 7.94 9.94 -11.97
CA GLU A 195 6.52 9.56 -11.98
C GLU A 195 6.11 9.08 -13.38
N LEU A 196 5.50 7.90 -13.50
CA LEU A 196 5.11 7.34 -14.81
C LEU A 196 4.08 8.22 -15.52
N THR A 197 3.24 8.92 -14.78
CA THR A 197 2.29 9.91 -15.30
C THR A 197 3.00 11.08 -15.99
N ASP A 198 4.09 11.56 -15.42
CA ASP A 198 4.87 12.66 -15.98
C ASP A 198 5.69 12.18 -17.18
N LEU A 199 6.28 10.99 -17.12
CA LEU A 199 6.94 10.39 -18.26
C LEU A 199 5.96 10.22 -19.43
N SER A 200 4.72 9.81 -19.16
CA SER A 200 3.68 9.63 -20.18
C SER A 200 3.28 10.93 -20.89
N LYS A 201 3.49 12.10 -20.29
CA LYS A 201 3.25 13.41 -20.94
C LYS A 201 4.38 13.79 -21.90
N GLU A 202 5.58 13.31 -21.64
CA GLU A 202 6.79 13.62 -22.43
C GLU A 202 6.96 12.67 -23.65
N VAL A 203 6.33 11.50 -23.61
CA VAL A 203 6.33 10.47 -24.68
C VAL A 203 5.14 10.66 -25.63
#